data_d23f185c0d70431bfad2bb92d8d7609f
#
_entry.id   d23f185c0d70431bfad2bb92d8d7609f
#
_cell.length_a   1.000
_cell.length_b   1.000
_cell.length_c   1.000
_cell.angle_alpha   90.00
_cell.angle_beta   90.00
_cell.angle_gamma   90.00
#
_symmetry.space_group_name_H-M   'P 1'
#
loop_
_entity.id
_entity.type
_entity.pdbx_description
1 polymer ?
#
loop_
_entity_poly.entity_id
_entity_poly.type
_entity_poly.pdbx_seq_one_letter_code
_entity_poly.pdbx_strand_id
1 'polypeptide(L)'
;MSNWRIRFSLFLIYFVFAILLNSVGTVILQVIKNFDLTHADASVLEGYKDLPIAIVSFLVASFLPRFGFRNAMMTGLLLVTLACIAMPLVPTFLTTKLLFLTVGVSFALVKVSVYSTVGLITDGKKSHASFMNTLEGIFMVGVLTGYGMFSYFVEDGNRYSQTWLGVYWPLAVLTALSIVIIYFTPLDESEAHHEGSSLKDDFMDMMRLVIRPIGYIFVISAFLYVLIEQGIGTWLPTFNNEVLMLPESMSIQATSIFAATLAIGRLSAGVVMARFDWYPVLNVCILAVGALVLISLPMAENIMHNPNVTWTDAPAAAYIFPLIGLFLAPIYPAINSAVLSALPKYQHSEMTGLIVIFSALGGTTGSIITGNVFGSFGGSTAFYLSLVPLTCILIALFFFKRETVKNQATG
;
A
#
# COMPACT_ATOMS: atom_id res chain seq x y z
N MET A 1 -28.66 -18.76 -6.63
CA MET A 1 -27.61 -19.19 -7.59
C MET A 1 -26.26 -19.02 -6.94
N SER A 2 -25.32 -19.90 -7.20
CA SER A 2 -24.02 -19.90 -6.51
C SER A 2 -23.21 -18.64 -6.86
N ASN A 3 -22.99 -17.76 -5.88
CA ASN A 3 -22.19 -16.51 -6.04
C ASN A 3 -20.68 -16.78 -6.23
N TRP A 4 -20.29 -18.05 -6.54
CA TRP A 4 -18.88 -18.41 -6.63
C TRP A 4 -18.14 -17.71 -7.79
N ARG A 5 -18.84 -17.46 -8.92
CA ARG A 5 -18.24 -16.78 -10.08
C ARG A 5 -17.87 -15.35 -9.76
N ILE A 6 -18.78 -14.62 -9.13
CA ILE A 6 -18.49 -13.24 -8.73
C ILE A 6 -17.41 -13.20 -7.64
N ARG A 7 -17.45 -14.11 -6.66
CA ARG A 7 -16.41 -14.21 -5.62
C ARG A 7 -15.03 -14.47 -6.23
N PHE A 8 -14.95 -15.43 -7.16
CA PHE A 8 -13.69 -15.72 -7.86
C PHE A 8 -13.20 -14.52 -8.70
N SER A 9 -14.10 -13.83 -9.40
CA SER A 9 -13.76 -12.60 -10.15
C SER A 9 -13.14 -11.55 -9.23
N LEU A 10 -13.76 -11.27 -8.08
CA LEU A 10 -13.27 -10.29 -7.12
C LEU A 10 -11.89 -10.68 -6.56
N PHE A 11 -11.69 -11.95 -6.27
CA PHE A 11 -10.40 -12.47 -5.79
C PHE A 11 -9.29 -12.33 -6.83
N LEU A 12 -9.58 -12.67 -8.08
CA LEU A 12 -8.60 -12.54 -9.16
C LEU A 12 -8.25 -11.07 -9.43
N ILE A 13 -9.23 -10.18 -9.44
CA ILE A 13 -9.03 -8.75 -9.61
C ILE A 13 -8.14 -8.20 -8.49
N TYR A 14 -8.44 -8.52 -7.23
CA TYR A 14 -7.65 -8.06 -6.10
C TYR A 14 -6.23 -8.62 -6.10
N PHE A 15 -6.06 -9.88 -6.48
CA PHE A 15 -4.76 -10.51 -6.64
C PHE A 15 -3.88 -9.76 -7.65
N VAL A 16 -4.42 -9.45 -8.84
CA VAL A 16 -3.65 -8.75 -9.88
C VAL A 16 -3.32 -7.32 -9.48
N PHE A 17 -4.28 -6.60 -8.91
CA PHE A 17 -4.01 -5.25 -8.41
C PHE A 17 -3.01 -5.23 -7.25
N ALA A 18 -2.96 -6.26 -6.42
CA ALA A 18 -1.95 -6.39 -5.36
C ALA A 18 -0.53 -6.44 -5.94
N ILE A 19 -0.33 -7.18 -7.03
CA ILE A 19 0.96 -7.25 -7.75
C ILE A 19 1.32 -5.86 -8.28
N LEU A 20 0.41 -5.21 -9.02
CA LEU A 20 0.65 -3.92 -9.67
C LEU A 20 0.92 -2.80 -8.68
N LEU A 21 0.13 -2.71 -7.62
CA LEU A 21 0.25 -1.65 -6.61
C LEU A 21 1.55 -1.73 -5.82
N ASN A 22 2.01 -2.95 -5.53
CA ASN A 22 3.20 -3.16 -4.71
C ASN A 22 4.49 -3.31 -5.55
N SER A 23 4.40 -3.18 -6.87
CA SER A 23 5.55 -3.23 -7.76
C SER A 23 6.37 -1.95 -7.82
N VAL A 24 5.89 -0.82 -7.27
CA VAL A 24 6.53 0.49 -7.41
C VAL A 24 7.99 0.46 -7.00
N GLY A 25 8.32 -0.08 -5.84
CA GLY A 25 9.70 -0.13 -5.36
C GLY A 25 10.61 -0.97 -6.24
N THR A 26 10.11 -2.10 -6.74
CA THR A 26 10.84 -2.93 -7.71
C THR A 26 11.07 -2.18 -9.02
N VAL A 27 10.05 -1.46 -9.50
CA VAL A 27 10.16 -0.66 -10.73
C VAL A 27 11.10 0.52 -10.53
N ILE A 28 11.09 1.19 -9.36
CA ILE A 28 12.06 2.25 -9.02
C ILE A 28 13.49 1.74 -9.18
N LEU A 29 13.82 0.57 -8.60
CA LEU A 29 15.13 -0.04 -8.74
C LEU A 29 15.53 -0.23 -10.22
N GLN A 30 14.61 -0.69 -11.05
CA GLN A 30 14.88 -0.96 -12.46
C GLN A 30 14.98 0.33 -13.29
N VAL A 31 14.10 1.31 -13.11
CA VAL A 31 14.12 2.55 -13.91
C VAL A 31 15.31 3.43 -13.60
N ILE A 32 15.80 3.46 -12.36
CA ILE A 32 17.05 4.14 -12.00
C ILE A 32 18.21 3.60 -12.85
N LYS A 33 18.29 2.29 -12.99
CA LYS A 33 19.35 1.63 -13.76
C LYS A 33 19.17 1.76 -15.27
N ASN A 34 17.97 1.44 -15.77
CA ASN A 34 17.70 1.35 -17.21
C ASN A 34 17.63 2.71 -17.90
N PHE A 35 17.15 3.74 -17.18
CA PHE A 35 16.94 5.08 -17.76
C PHE A 35 17.91 6.12 -17.21
N ASP A 36 18.96 5.69 -16.48
CA ASP A 36 19.97 6.56 -15.85
C ASP A 36 19.34 7.71 -15.03
N LEU A 37 18.28 7.39 -14.27
CA LEU A 37 17.56 8.35 -13.46
C LEU A 37 18.21 8.55 -12.10
N THR A 38 18.01 9.72 -11.54
CA THR A 38 18.34 9.96 -10.13
C THR A 38 17.29 9.31 -9.22
N HIS A 39 17.66 9.04 -7.96
CA HIS A 39 16.71 8.58 -6.94
C HIS A 39 15.56 9.58 -6.76
N ALA A 40 15.86 10.88 -6.85
CA ALA A 40 14.87 11.94 -6.77
C ALA A 40 13.86 11.87 -7.92
N ASP A 41 14.32 11.64 -9.17
CA ASP A 41 13.43 11.49 -10.33
C ASP A 41 12.52 10.27 -10.20
N ALA A 42 13.03 9.14 -9.73
CA ALA A 42 12.27 7.91 -9.58
C ALA A 42 11.28 7.96 -8.40
N SER A 43 11.57 8.75 -7.37
CA SER A 43 10.76 8.87 -6.15
C SER A 43 9.32 9.34 -6.38
N VAL A 44 9.07 10.04 -7.48
CA VAL A 44 7.73 10.55 -7.83
C VAL A 44 6.74 9.46 -8.24
N LEU A 45 7.23 8.25 -8.59
CA LEU A 45 6.37 7.15 -9.06
C LEU A 45 5.32 6.74 -8.04
N GLU A 46 5.64 6.77 -6.74
CA GLU A 46 4.68 6.52 -5.67
C GLU A 46 3.52 7.53 -5.71
N GLY A 47 3.83 8.82 -5.94
CA GLY A 47 2.83 9.88 -6.08
C GLY A 47 1.93 9.68 -7.28
N TYR A 48 2.47 9.21 -8.41
CA TYR A 48 1.67 8.89 -9.61
C TYR A 48 0.67 7.76 -9.37
N LYS A 49 0.90 6.90 -8.38
CA LYS A 49 -0.04 5.84 -7.95
C LYS A 49 -0.99 6.34 -6.86
N ASP A 50 -0.48 6.88 -5.77
CA ASP A 50 -1.25 7.13 -4.55
C ASP A 50 -2.18 8.33 -4.65
N LEU A 51 -1.74 9.44 -5.26
CA LEU A 51 -2.59 10.63 -5.41
C LEU A 51 -3.83 10.36 -6.28
N PRO A 52 -3.73 9.67 -7.45
CA PRO A 52 -4.91 9.27 -8.20
C PRO A 52 -5.85 8.34 -7.41
N ILE A 53 -5.32 7.40 -6.60
CA ILE A 53 -6.16 6.56 -5.74
C ILE A 53 -7.01 7.43 -4.82
N ALA A 54 -6.41 8.40 -4.14
CA ALA A 54 -7.13 9.27 -3.21
C ALA A 54 -8.17 10.14 -3.92
N ILE A 55 -7.75 10.86 -4.98
CA ILE A 55 -8.60 11.79 -5.70
C ILE A 55 -9.76 11.06 -6.38
N VAL A 56 -9.47 10.00 -7.11
CA VAL A 56 -10.48 9.28 -7.88
C VAL A 56 -11.41 8.51 -6.96
N SER A 57 -10.93 7.88 -5.88
CA SER A 57 -11.82 7.20 -4.92
C SER A 57 -12.86 8.15 -4.33
N PHE A 58 -12.45 9.37 -4.01
CA PHE A 58 -13.36 10.40 -3.51
C PHE A 58 -14.38 10.83 -4.58
N LEU A 59 -13.92 11.12 -5.80
CA LEU A 59 -14.78 11.59 -6.87
C LEU A 59 -15.79 10.54 -7.34
N VAL A 60 -15.37 9.27 -7.43
CA VAL A 60 -16.20 8.20 -8.00
C VAL A 60 -17.24 7.65 -7.03
N ALA A 61 -17.05 7.81 -5.73
CA ALA A 61 -17.94 7.24 -4.72
C ALA A 61 -19.41 7.62 -4.93
N SER A 62 -19.67 8.86 -5.37
CA SER A 62 -21.02 9.38 -5.57
C SER A 62 -21.65 9.01 -6.92
N PHE A 63 -20.89 8.78 -7.99
CA PHE A 63 -21.46 8.43 -9.29
C PHE A 63 -21.42 6.93 -9.61
N LEU A 64 -20.60 6.17 -8.92
CA LEU A 64 -20.41 4.74 -9.17
C LEU A 64 -21.70 3.92 -9.17
N PRO A 65 -22.65 4.13 -8.24
CA PRO A 65 -23.93 3.41 -8.26
C PRO A 65 -24.73 3.61 -9.53
N ARG A 66 -24.56 4.77 -10.21
CA ARG A 66 -25.23 5.07 -11.49
C ARG A 66 -24.49 4.47 -12.69
N PHE A 67 -23.15 4.44 -12.63
CA PHE A 67 -22.32 3.87 -13.69
C PHE A 67 -22.35 2.33 -13.70
N GLY A 68 -22.57 1.73 -12.53
CA GLY A 68 -22.54 0.30 -12.26
C GLY A 68 -21.16 -0.18 -11.84
N PHE A 69 -21.12 -0.96 -10.75
CA PHE A 69 -19.88 -1.48 -10.19
C PHE A 69 -19.16 -2.41 -11.15
N ARG A 70 -19.90 -3.27 -11.87
CA ARG A 70 -19.34 -4.15 -12.89
C ARG A 70 -18.68 -3.37 -14.02
N ASN A 71 -19.33 -2.33 -14.52
CA ASN A 71 -18.80 -1.48 -15.60
C ASN A 71 -17.54 -0.75 -15.13
N ALA A 72 -17.53 -0.25 -13.91
CA ALA A 72 -16.38 0.41 -13.32
C ALA A 72 -15.18 -0.54 -13.16
N MET A 73 -15.40 -1.76 -12.68
CA MET A 73 -14.35 -2.79 -12.62
C MET A 73 -13.80 -3.13 -14.00
N MET A 74 -14.66 -3.31 -15.01
CA MET A 74 -14.24 -3.59 -16.39
C MET A 74 -13.44 -2.41 -16.98
N THR A 75 -13.89 -1.18 -16.76
CA THR A 75 -13.18 0.02 -17.22
C THR A 75 -11.78 0.12 -16.58
N GLY A 76 -11.68 -0.05 -15.27
CA GLY A 76 -10.39 -0.05 -14.59
C GLY A 76 -9.45 -1.16 -15.08
N LEU A 77 -9.96 -2.38 -15.25
CA LEU A 77 -9.18 -3.50 -15.79
C LEU A 77 -8.73 -3.25 -17.23
N LEU A 78 -9.58 -2.66 -18.08
CA LEU A 78 -9.24 -2.34 -19.47
C LEU A 78 -8.10 -1.31 -19.52
N LEU A 79 -8.21 -0.23 -18.76
CA LEU A 79 -7.18 0.79 -18.68
C LEU A 79 -5.84 0.21 -18.25
N VAL A 80 -5.83 -0.62 -17.21
CA VAL A 80 -4.61 -1.23 -16.71
C VAL A 80 -4.04 -2.29 -17.66
N THR A 81 -4.89 -3.01 -18.39
CA THR A 81 -4.45 -3.96 -19.42
C THR A 81 -3.70 -3.23 -20.52
N LEU A 82 -4.26 -2.11 -21.02
CA LEU A 82 -3.60 -1.28 -22.03
C LEU A 82 -2.27 -0.71 -21.52
N ALA A 83 -2.22 -0.25 -20.29
CA ALA A 83 -0.99 0.25 -19.69
C ALA A 83 0.08 -0.86 -19.54
N CYS A 84 -0.30 -2.07 -19.15
CA CYS A 84 0.61 -3.23 -19.10
C CYS A 84 1.15 -3.60 -20.49
N ILE A 85 0.33 -3.54 -21.55
CA ILE A 85 0.78 -3.78 -22.92
C ILE A 85 1.71 -2.66 -23.41
N ALA A 86 1.41 -1.41 -23.07
CA ALA A 86 2.21 -0.26 -23.48
C ALA A 86 3.63 -0.27 -22.88
N MET A 87 3.79 -0.80 -21.68
CA MET A 87 5.05 -0.76 -20.94
C MET A 87 6.22 -1.46 -21.65
N PRO A 88 6.10 -2.71 -22.13
CA PRO A 88 7.17 -3.35 -22.90
C PRO A 88 7.28 -2.86 -24.35
N LEU A 89 6.23 -2.27 -24.94
CA LEU A 89 6.26 -1.76 -26.31
C LEU A 89 6.91 -0.37 -26.42
N VAL A 90 6.77 0.46 -25.40
CA VAL A 90 7.32 1.83 -25.35
C VAL A 90 8.01 2.03 -24.00
N PRO A 91 9.21 1.44 -23.79
CA PRO A 91 9.90 1.45 -22.52
C PRO A 91 10.54 2.81 -22.25
N THR A 92 9.77 3.72 -21.67
CA THR A 92 10.24 5.06 -21.29
C THR A 92 9.81 5.39 -19.85
N PHE A 93 10.49 6.34 -19.23
CA PHE A 93 10.07 6.81 -17.91
C PHE A 93 8.67 7.47 -17.92
N LEU A 94 8.30 8.10 -19.04
CA LEU A 94 6.95 8.65 -19.20
C LEU A 94 5.90 7.53 -19.19
N THR A 95 6.14 6.43 -19.91
CA THR A 95 5.24 5.27 -19.93
C THR A 95 5.13 4.65 -18.54
N THR A 96 6.22 4.60 -17.78
CA THR A 96 6.21 4.15 -16.39
C THR A 96 5.34 5.04 -15.49
N LYS A 97 5.45 6.37 -15.62
CA LYS A 97 4.58 7.31 -14.90
C LYS A 97 3.10 7.10 -15.26
N LEU A 98 2.81 6.94 -16.56
CA LEU A 98 1.44 6.69 -17.04
C LEU A 98 0.91 5.33 -16.58
N LEU A 99 1.76 4.30 -16.49
CA LEU A 99 1.38 3.02 -15.91
C LEU A 99 0.89 3.21 -14.48
N PHE A 100 1.68 3.85 -13.60
CA PHE A 100 1.28 4.02 -12.19
C PHE A 100 0.10 4.98 -12.03
N LEU A 101 -0.01 6.02 -12.83
CA LEU A 101 -1.21 6.87 -12.90
C LEU A 101 -2.45 6.01 -13.23
N THR A 102 -2.35 5.19 -14.25
CA THR A 102 -3.44 4.31 -14.70
C THR A 102 -3.77 3.26 -13.65
N VAL A 103 -2.76 2.64 -13.03
CA VAL A 103 -2.94 1.69 -11.92
C VAL A 103 -3.68 2.36 -10.76
N GLY A 104 -3.30 3.59 -10.39
CA GLY A 104 -3.95 4.34 -9.32
C GLY A 104 -5.42 4.66 -9.62
N VAL A 105 -5.70 5.21 -10.81
CA VAL A 105 -7.08 5.49 -11.26
C VAL A 105 -7.93 4.22 -11.31
N SER A 106 -7.38 3.17 -11.91
CA SER A 106 -8.07 1.88 -12.07
C SER A 106 -8.35 1.21 -10.73
N PHE A 107 -7.38 1.26 -9.80
CA PHE A 107 -7.57 0.68 -8.48
C PHE A 107 -8.62 1.44 -7.66
N ALA A 108 -8.71 2.75 -7.79
CA ALA A 108 -9.76 3.54 -7.15
C ALA A 108 -11.16 3.08 -7.60
N LEU A 109 -11.36 2.93 -8.92
CA LEU A 109 -12.61 2.41 -9.50
C LEU A 109 -12.91 0.99 -8.99
N VAL A 110 -11.92 0.12 -9.03
CA VAL A 110 -12.05 -1.29 -8.65
C VAL A 110 -12.29 -1.42 -7.15
N LYS A 111 -11.53 -0.74 -6.30
CA LYS A 111 -11.64 -0.86 -4.84
C LYS A 111 -13.03 -0.50 -4.34
N VAL A 112 -13.56 0.65 -4.76
CA VAL A 112 -14.90 1.09 -4.36
C VAL A 112 -15.96 0.12 -4.89
N SER A 113 -15.84 -0.33 -6.15
CA SER A 113 -16.78 -1.28 -6.75
C SER A 113 -16.77 -2.64 -6.07
N VAL A 114 -15.58 -3.17 -5.75
CA VAL A 114 -15.43 -4.46 -5.05
C VAL A 114 -16.04 -4.39 -3.66
N TYR A 115 -15.75 -3.36 -2.86
CA TYR A 115 -16.29 -3.23 -1.51
C TYR A 115 -17.81 -3.10 -1.52
N SER A 116 -18.37 -2.32 -2.46
CA SER A 116 -19.81 -2.22 -2.65
C SER A 116 -20.43 -3.56 -3.10
N THR A 117 -19.78 -4.26 -4.03
CA THR A 117 -20.24 -5.59 -4.49
C THR A 117 -20.22 -6.61 -3.36
N VAL A 118 -19.20 -6.59 -2.49
CA VAL A 118 -19.17 -7.47 -1.30
C VAL A 118 -20.37 -7.22 -0.40
N GLY A 119 -20.79 -5.95 -0.24
CA GLY A 119 -22.02 -5.60 0.49
C GLY A 119 -23.27 -6.24 -0.11
N LEU A 120 -23.38 -6.30 -1.45
CA LEU A 120 -24.52 -6.88 -2.16
C LEU A 120 -24.57 -8.42 -2.13
N ILE A 121 -23.42 -9.09 -2.05
CA ILE A 121 -23.33 -10.57 -2.15
C ILE A 121 -23.16 -11.29 -0.81
N THR A 122 -23.14 -10.54 0.29
CA THR A 122 -22.93 -11.11 1.63
C THR A 122 -24.12 -10.81 2.56
N ASP A 123 -24.67 -11.85 3.16
CA ASP A 123 -25.77 -11.73 4.13
C ASP A 123 -25.23 -11.61 5.55
N GLY A 124 -25.41 -10.43 6.14
CA GLY A 124 -25.09 -10.15 7.54
C GLY A 124 -23.60 -9.88 7.83
N LYS A 125 -23.35 -9.25 8.99
CA LYS A 125 -22.03 -8.73 9.39
C LYS A 125 -20.91 -9.79 9.42
N LYS A 126 -21.24 -11.03 9.85
CA LYS A 126 -20.25 -12.11 9.96
C LYS A 126 -19.78 -12.61 8.59
N SER A 127 -20.72 -12.79 7.65
CA SER A 127 -20.40 -13.18 6.25
C SER A 127 -19.59 -12.10 5.55
N HIS A 128 -19.99 -10.84 5.70
CA HIS A 128 -19.25 -9.69 5.15
C HIS A 128 -17.80 -9.62 5.67
N ALA A 129 -17.61 -9.67 6.99
CA ALA A 129 -16.29 -9.63 7.59
C ALA A 129 -15.41 -10.81 7.14
N SER A 130 -15.98 -12.02 7.08
CA SER A 130 -15.25 -13.22 6.63
C SER A 130 -14.81 -13.09 5.17
N PHE A 131 -15.68 -12.58 4.29
CA PHE A 131 -15.34 -12.37 2.88
C PHE A 131 -14.25 -11.31 2.71
N MET A 132 -14.37 -10.16 3.41
CA MET A 132 -13.35 -9.11 3.38
C MET A 132 -11.99 -9.61 3.86
N ASN A 133 -11.93 -10.37 4.95
CA ASN A 133 -10.68 -10.96 5.42
C ASN A 133 -10.05 -11.91 4.39
N THR A 134 -10.87 -12.71 3.70
CA THR A 134 -10.38 -13.59 2.63
C THR A 134 -9.83 -12.79 1.46
N LEU A 135 -10.53 -11.72 1.07
CA LEU A 135 -10.12 -10.81 -0.01
C LEU A 135 -8.77 -10.17 0.29
N GLU A 136 -8.59 -9.63 1.52
CA GLU A 136 -7.32 -9.08 1.97
C GLU A 136 -6.21 -10.14 2.07
N GLY A 137 -6.55 -11.36 2.46
CA GLY A 137 -5.61 -12.49 2.44
C GLY A 137 -5.10 -12.80 1.03
N ILE A 138 -6.00 -12.84 0.04
CA ILE A 138 -5.65 -13.03 -1.37
C ILE A 138 -4.82 -11.86 -1.90
N PHE A 139 -5.13 -10.63 -1.48
CA PHE A 139 -4.31 -9.46 -1.78
C PHE A 139 -2.85 -9.68 -1.32
N MET A 140 -2.64 -10.14 -0.08
CA MET A 140 -1.29 -10.40 0.43
C MET A 140 -0.57 -11.52 -0.33
N VAL A 141 -1.30 -12.57 -0.76
CA VAL A 141 -0.74 -13.60 -1.65
C VAL A 141 -0.30 -12.97 -2.98
N GLY A 142 -1.11 -12.05 -3.53
CA GLY A 142 -0.75 -11.29 -4.73
C GLY A 142 0.52 -10.47 -4.54
N VAL A 143 0.67 -9.75 -3.43
CA VAL A 143 1.88 -8.99 -3.09
C VAL A 143 3.13 -9.89 -3.12
N LEU A 144 3.08 -11.01 -2.40
CA LEU A 144 4.21 -11.96 -2.35
C LEU A 144 4.52 -12.57 -3.71
N THR A 145 3.48 -12.94 -4.48
CA THR A 145 3.63 -13.45 -5.85
C THR A 145 4.27 -12.40 -6.75
N GLY A 146 3.91 -11.12 -6.58
CA GLY A 146 4.48 -10.02 -7.34
C GLY A 146 6.00 -9.93 -7.21
N TYR A 147 6.53 -9.97 -6.00
CA TYR A 147 7.99 -9.98 -5.80
C TYR A 147 8.67 -11.16 -6.49
N GLY A 148 8.09 -12.37 -6.40
CA GLY A 148 8.61 -13.54 -7.10
C GLY A 148 8.55 -13.40 -8.62
N MET A 149 7.44 -12.89 -9.15
CA MET A 149 7.30 -12.66 -10.60
C MET A 149 8.32 -11.63 -11.10
N PHE A 150 8.42 -10.48 -10.50
CA PHE A 150 9.37 -9.45 -10.93
C PHE A 150 10.80 -9.95 -10.83
N SER A 151 11.19 -10.62 -9.75
CA SER A 151 12.51 -11.20 -9.57
C SER A 151 12.88 -12.20 -10.67
N TYR A 152 11.91 -13.01 -11.14
CA TYR A 152 12.14 -13.99 -12.21
C TYR A 152 12.48 -13.34 -13.56
N PHE A 153 11.92 -12.17 -13.86
CA PHE A 153 12.17 -11.47 -15.13
C PHE A 153 13.39 -10.54 -15.08
N VAL A 154 13.99 -10.30 -13.92
CA VAL A 154 15.17 -9.44 -13.79
C VAL A 154 16.42 -10.22 -14.14
N GLU A 155 17.28 -9.62 -14.94
CA GLU A 155 18.60 -10.13 -15.33
C GLU A 155 19.67 -9.45 -14.48
N ASP A 156 20.29 -10.20 -13.59
CA ASP A 156 21.33 -9.70 -12.70
C ASP A 156 22.60 -9.31 -13.45
N GLY A 157 23.24 -8.21 -13.02
CA GLY A 157 24.52 -7.76 -13.57
C GLY A 157 24.45 -7.04 -14.91
N ASN A 158 23.27 -6.93 -15.52
CA ASN A 158 23.08 -6.18 -16.78
C ASN A 158 22.24 -4.92 -16.55
N ARG A 159 22.89 -3.81 -16.27
CA ARG A 159 22.25 -2.53 -15.96
C ARG A 159 21.23 -2.07 -17.00
N TYR A 160 21.43 -2.39 -18.27
CA TYR A 160 20.58 -1.94 -19.37
C TYR A 160 19.59 -3.00 -19.84
N SER A 161 19.52 -4.14 -19.16
CA SER A 161 18.57 -5.19 -19.50
C SER A 161 17.13 -4.71 -19.31
N GLN A 162 16.32 -4.93 -20.33
CA GLN A 162 14.89 -4.65 -20.32
C GLN A 162 14.05 -5.91 -20.12
N THR A 163 14.67 -7.04 -19.76
CA THR A 163 13.98 -8.34 -19.57
C THR A 163 12.89 -8.25 -18.49
N TRP A 164 13.10 -7.40 -17.45
CA TRP A 164 12.11 -7.17 -16.41
C TRP A 164 10.77 -6.64 -16.92
N LEU A 165 10.75 -5.96 -18.08
CA LEU A 165 9.50 -5.52 -18.72
C LEU A 165 8.64 -6.70 -19.18
N GLY A 166 9.25 -7.88 -19.35
CA GLY A 166 8.53 -9.11 -19.69
C GLY A 166 7.45 -9.50 -18.70
N VAL A 167 7.54 -9.07 -17.42
CA VAL A 167 6.52 -9.31 -16.40
C VAL A 167 5.16 -8.71 -16.76
N TYR A 168 5.14 -7.64 -17.54
CA TYR A 168 3.89 -6.98 -17.93
C TYR A 168 3.05 -7.80 -18.93
N TRP A 169 3.63 -8.74 -19.67
CA TRP A 169 2.87 -9.64 -20.54
C TRP A 169 1.94 -10.58 -19.76
N PRO A 170 2.42 -11.39 -18.79
CA PRO A 170 1.51 -12.18 -17.98
C PRO A 170 0.53 -11.32 -17.16
N LEU A 171 0.92 -10.11 -16.72
CA LEU A 171 0.00 -9.20 -16.04
C LEU A 171 -1.11 -8.71 -16.98
N ALA A 172 -0.79 -8.38 -18.23
CA ALA A 172 -1.79 -8.02 -19.24
C ALA A 172 -2.76 -9.18 -19.53
N VAL A 173 -2.24 -10.41 -19.59
CA VAL A 173 -3.08 -11.61 -19.77
C VAL A 173 -4.01 -11.81 -18.55
N LEU A 174 -3.49 -11.69 -17.34
CA LEU A 174 -4.29 -11.84 -16.12
C LEU A 174 -5.37 -10.75 -15.98
N THR A 175 -5.06 -9.51 -16.31
CA THR A 175 -6.05 -8.42 -16.30
C THR A 175 -7.10 -8.61 -17.39
N ALA A 176 -6.71 -9.02 -18.61
CA ALA A 176 -7.63 -9.34 -19.69
C ALA A 176 -8.53 -10.54 -19.35
N LEU A 177 -7.97 -11.58 -18.73
CA LEU A 177 -8.75 -12.72 -18.23
C LEU A 177 -9.76 -12.28 -17.17
N SER A 178 -9.37 -11.37 -16.28
CA SER A 178 -10.27 -10.79 -15.27
C SER A 178 -11.44 -10.04 -15.92
N ILE A 179 -11.21 -9.31 -17.03
CA ILE A 179 -12.27 -8.65 -17.80
C ILE A 179 -13.25 -9.70 -18.35
N VAL A 180 -12.73 -10.76 -18.97
CA VAL A 180 -13.57 -11.82 -19.55
C VAL A 180 -14.43 -12.48 -18.47
N ILE A 181 -13.83 -12.82 -17.32
CA ILE A 181 -14.56 -13.48 -16.24
C ILE A 181 -15.64 -12.56 -15.68
N ILE A 182 -15.35 -11.29 -15.39
CA ILE A 182 -16.35 -10.36 -14.85
C ILE A 182 -17.43 -10.02 -15.89
N TYR A 183 -17.09 -9.98 -17.18
CA TYR A 183 -18.05 -9.77 -18.27
C TYR A 183 -19.12 -10.86 -18.33
N PHE A 184 -18.74 -12.12 -18.15
CA PHE A 184 -19.68 -13.26 -18.14
C PHE A 184 -20.29 -13.54 -16.77
N THR A 185 -19.99 -12.72 -15.75
CA THR A 185 -20.51 -12.91 -14.41
C THR A 185 -21.70 -11.95 -14.19
N PRO A 186 -22.92 -12.45 -14.02
CA PRO A 186 -24.06 -11.59 -13.70
C PRO A 186 -23.92 -11.02 -12.29
N LEU A 187 -24.11 -9.71 -12.16
CA LEU A 187 -24.17 -9.00 -10.89
C LEU A 187 -25.47 -8.21 -10.86
N ASP A 188 -26.30 -8.46 -9.86
CA ASP A 188 -27.49 -7.67 -9.60
C ASP A 188 -27.11 -6.46 -8.74
N GLU A 189 -27.26 -5.29 -9.31
CA GLU A 189 -26.90 -4.01 -8.70
C GLU A 189 -28.15 -3.17 -8.35
N SER A 190 -29.36 -3.77 -8.43
CA SER A 190 -30.62 -3.07 -8.23
C SER A 190 -30.76 -2.41 -6.85
N GLU A 191 -30.18 -3.03 -5.82
CA GLU A 191 -30.20 -2.51 -4.45
C GLU A 191 -29.19 -1.38 -4.18
N ALA A 192 -28.30 -1.09 -5.14
CA ALA A 192 -27.23 -0.11 -4.97
C ALA A 192 -27.64 1.35 -5.26
N HIS A 193 -28.83 1.57 -5.79
CA HIS A 193 -29.30 2.90 -6.18
C HIS A 193 -29.79 3.68 -4.96
N HIS A 194 -28.87 4.43 -4.32
CA HIS A 194 -29.21 5.45 -3.34
C HIS A 194 -28.92 6.84 -3.93
N GLU A 195 -29.80 7.81 -3.67
CA GLU A 195 -29.53 9.22 -3.97
C GLU A 195 -28.33 9.67 -3.11
N GLY A 196 -27.23 9.96 -3.81
CA GLY A 196 -26.00 10.39 -3.15
C GLY A 196 -26.13 11.81 -2.59
N SER A 197 -25.47 12.06 -1.47
CA SER A 197 -25.19 13.40 -0.94
C SER A 197 -24.40 14.24 -1.97
N SER A 198 -24.40 15.56 -1.76
CA SER A 198 -23.59 16.46 -2.60
C SER A 198 -22.11 16.29 -2.27
N LEU A 199 -21.26 16.06 -3.28
CA LEU A 199 -19.79 16.00 -3.11
C LEU A 199 -19.21 17.19 -2.33
N LYS A 200 -19.83 18.37 -2.51
CA LYS A 200 -19.41 19.60 -1.83
C LYS A 200 -19.69 19.55 -0.34
N ASP A 201 -20.85 19.01 0.05
CA ASP A 201 -21.26 18.91 1.44
C ASP A 201 -20.41 17.85 2.17
N ASP A 202 -20.20 16.68 1.53
CA ASP A 202 -19.32 15.62 2.03
C ASP A 202 -17.90 16.14 2.26
N PHE A 203 -17.35 16.90 1.30
CA PHE A 203 -16.02 17.50 1.43
C PHE A 203 -15.97 18.53 2.56
N MET A 204 -17.00 19.35 2.71
CA MET A 204 -17.04 20.38 3.77
C MET A 204 -17.13 19.74 5.16
N ASP A 205 -17.93 18.69 5.31
CA ASP A 205 -18.06 17.96 6.58
C ASP A 205 -16.77 17.23 6.95
N MET A 206 -16.11 16.65 5.96
CA MET A 206 -14.77 16.07 6.09
C MET A 206 -13.75 17.12 6.56
N MET A 207 -13.72 18.31 5.98
CA MET A 207 -12.83 19.40 6.40
C MET A 207 -13.11 19.90 7.83
N ARG A 208 -14.37 19.94 8.25
CA ARG A 208 -14.73 20.28 9.63
C ARG A 208 -14.20 19.28 10.64
N LEU A 209 -14.08 18.00 10.28
CA LEU A 209 -13.49 16.98 11.16
C LEU A 209 -11.99 17.17 11.36
N VAL A 210 -11.25 17.60 10.33
CA VAL A 210 -9.80 17.87 10.44
C VAL A 210 -9.49 18.91 11.49
N ILE A 211 -10.33 19.94 11.63
CA ILE A 211 -10.11 21.06 12.57
C ILE A 211 -10.33 20.62 14.04
N ARG A 212 -11.05 19.53 14.29
CA ARG A 212 -11.26 19.01 15.65
C ARG A 212 -9.96 18.37 16.17
N PRO A 213 -9.63 18.53 17.48
CA PRO A 213 -8.39 17.99 18.05
C PRO A 213 -8.17 16.51 17.75
N ILE A 214 -9.19 15.68 17.89
CA ILE A 214 -9.11 14.25 17.60
C ILE A 214 -8.86 13.98 16.11
N GLY A 215 -9.50 14.73 15.20
CA GLY A 215 -9.31 14.62 13.75
C GLY A 215 -7.91 15.03 13.33
N TYR A 216 -7.41 16.17 13.84
CA TYR A 216 -6.08 16.68 13.53
C TYR A 216 -4.97 15.73 13.98
N ILE A 217 -4.99 15.26 15.24
CA ILE A 217 -3.97 14.35 15.77
C ILE A 217 -3.99 13.03 14.99
N PHE A 218 -5.19 12.55 14.67
CA PHE A 218 -5.36 11.32 13.90
C PHE A 218 -4.78 11.44 12.49
N VAL A 219 -5.15 12.48 11.75
CA VAL A 219 -4.71 12.73 10.38
C VAL A 219 -3.19 12.82 10.29
N ILE A 220 -2.56 13.52 11.25
CA ILE A 220 -1.09 13.57 11.34
C ILE A 220 -0.51 12.19 11.61
N SER A 221 -1.10 11.42 12.54
CA SER A 221 -0.60 10.08 12.87
C SER A 221 -0.71 9.13 11.68
N ALA A 222 -1.81 9.17 10.93
CA ALA A 222 -2.01 8.38 9.72
C ALA A 222 -1.02 8.77 8.61
N PHE A 223 -0.84 10.07 8.39
CA PHE A 223 0.14 10.61 7.44
C PHE A 223 1.56 10.15 7.78
N LEU A 224 2.00 10.33 9.02
CA LEU A 224 3.35 9.96 9.45
C LEU A 224 3.58 8.45 9.39
N TYR A 225 2.57 7.65 9.75
CA TYR A 225 2.66 6.20 9.64
C TYR A 225 2.91 5.75 8.19
N VAL A 226 2.07 6.21 7.25
CA VAL A 226 2.17 5.80 5.85
C VAL A 226 3.45 6.37 5.21
N LEU A 227 3.90 7.55 5.65
CA LEU A 227 5.19 8.13 5.28
C LEU A 227 6.35 7.18 5.62
N ILE A 228 6.33 6.55 6.80
CA ILE A 228 7.36 5.59 7.20
C ILE A 228 7.20 4.28 6.43
N GLU A 229 5.98 3.73 6.39
CA GLU A 229 5.71 2.44 5.75
C GLU A 229 6.10 2.45 4.27
N GLN A 230 5.70 3.47 3.53
CA GLN A 230 6.01 3.61 2.11
C GLN A 230 7.45 4.10 1.87
N GLY A 231 7.96 4.99 2.73
CA GLY A 231 9.36 5.40 2.65
C GLY A 231 10.32 4.20 2.76
N ILE A 232 10.06 3.27 3.67
CA ILE A 232 10.85 2.04 3.81
C ILE A 232 10.48 1.04 2.71
N GLY A 233 9.21 0.67 2.59
CA GLY A 233 8.77 -0.42 1.70
C GLY A 233 9.10 -0.18 0.23
N THR A 234 8.87 1.04 -0.26
CA THR A 234 9.15 1.42 -1.65
C THR A 234 10.65 1.46 -1.95
N TRP A 235 11.48 1.87 -1.00
CA TRP A 235 12.93 1.99 -1.20
C TRP A 235 13.74 0.77 -0.75
N LEU A 236 13.09 -0.24 -0.15
CA LEU A 236 13.77 -1.44 0.34
C LEU A 236 14.45 -2.26 -0.78
N PRO A 237 13.87 -2.46 -1.99
CA PRO A 237 14.60 -3.13 -3.07
C PRO A 237 15.88 -2.39 -3.45
N THR A 238 15.85 -1.06 -3.54
CA THR A 238 17.02 -0.22 -3.84
C THR A 238 18.04 -0.29 -2.71
N PHE A 239 17.61 -0.24 -1.45
CA PHE A 239 18.49 -0.39 -0.29
C PHE A 239 19.20 -1.75 -0.29
N ASN A 240 18.47 -2.83 -0.53
CA ASN A 240 19.03 -4.18 -0.60
C ASN A 240 20.08 -4.28 -1.71
N ASN A 241 19.87 -3.63 -2.84
CA ASN A 241 20.79 -3.66 -3.96
C ASN A 241 22.02 -2.74 -3.76
N GLU A 242 21.79 -1.49 -3.37
CA GLU A 242 22.87 -0.48 -3.36
C GLU A 242 23.63 -0.46 -2.03
N VAL A 243 23.00 -0.77 -0.90
CA VAL A 243 23.62 -0.75 0.43
C VAL A 243 24.05 -2.14 0.87
N LEU A 244 23.18 -3.14 0.71
CA LEU A 244 23.50 -4.54 1.07
C LEU A 244 24.24 -5.28 -0.05
N MET A 245 24.45 -4.63 -1.21
CA MET A 245 25.18 -5.18 -2.36
C MET A 245 24.61 -6.50 -2.88
N LEU A 246 23.29 -6.73 -2.71
CA LEU A 246 22.63 -7.92 -3.21
C LEU A 246 22.36 -7.78 -4.73
N PRO A 247 22.37 -8.89 -5.51
CA PRO A 247 21.86 -8.88 -6.88
C PRO A 247 20.43 -8.34 -6.96
N GLU A 248 20.03 -7.79 -8.10
CA GLU A 248 18.72 -7.16 -8.28
C GLU A 248 17.57 -8.14 -8.00
N SER A 249 17.66 -9.34 -8.54
CA SER A 249 16.66 -10.40 -8.34
C SER A 249 16.51 -10.76 -6.86
N MET A 250 17.62 -10.90 -6.14
CA MET A 250 17.64 -11.21 -4.73
C MET A 250 17.17 -10.03 -3.87
N SER A 251 17.49 -8.79 -4.27
CA SER A 251 17.04 -7.55 -3.61
C SER A 251 15.51 -7.44 -3.61
N ILE A 252 14.89 -7.79 -4.73
CA ILE A 252 13.44 -7.83 -4.89
C ILE A 252 12.84 -8.94 -4.03
N GLN A 253 13.42 -10.14 -4.04
CA GLN A 253 12.95 -11.26 -3.21
C GLN A 253 13.09 -10.94 -1.71
N ALA A 254 14.20 -10.35 -1.27
CA ALA A 254 14.42 -9.97 0.11
C ALA A 254 13.36 -8.98 0.63
N THR A 255 12.86 -8.10 -0.24
CA THR A 255 11.76 -7.20 0.09
C THR A 255 10.45 -7.94 0.38
N SER A 256 10.25 -9.14 -0.16
CA SER A 256 9.07 -9.96 0.18
C SER A 256 9.02 -10.35 1.65
N ILE A 257 10.17 -10.41 2.35
CA ILE A 257 10.22 -10.66 3.80
C ILE A 257 9.52 -9.53 4.55
N PHE A 258 9.72 -8.28 4.14
CA PHE A 258 9.01 -7.13 4.73
C PHE A 258 7.50 -7.22 4.51
N ALA A 259 7.05 -7.56 3.32
CA ALA A 259 5.63 -7.76 3.03
C ALA A 259 5.03 -8.93 3.85
N ALA A 260 5.76 -10.03 4.00
CA ALA A 260 5.34 -11.17 4.81
C ALA A 260 5.24 -10.80 6.30
N THR A 261 6.22 -10.06 6.83
CA THR A 261 6.21 -9.60 8.23
C THR A 261 5.10 -8.58 8.50
N LEU A 262 4.79 -7.69 7.54
CA LEU A 262 3.60 -6.83 7.59
C LEU A 262 2.30 -7.65 7.67
N ALA A 263 2.16 -8.68 6.85
CA ALA A 263 0.98 -9.56 6.88
C ALA A 263 0.84 -10.27 8.22
N ILE A 264 1.92 -10.87 8.73
CA ILE A 264 1.95 -11.55 10.03
C ILE A 264 1.64 -10.56 11.15
N GLY A 265 2.23 -9.36 11.10
CA GLY A 265 2.00 -8.30 12.08
C GLY A 265 0.54 -7.85 12.14
N ARG A 266 -0.14 -7.69 11.00
CA ARG A 266 -1.57 -7.37 10.94
C ARG A 266 -2.46 -8.47 11.51
N LEU A 267 -2.17 -9.73 11.21
CA LEU A 267 -2.90 -10.87 11.75
C LEU A 267 -2.70 -11.02 13.27
N SER A 268 -1.46 -10.90 13.74
CA SER A 268 -1.14 -11.00 15.17
C SER A 268 -1.69 -9.83 15.99
N ALA A 269 -1.78 -8.63 15.39
CA ALA A 269 -2.34 -7.45 16.04
C ALA A 269 -3.75 -7.67 16.57
N GLY A 270 -4.62 -8.32 15.79
CA GLY A 270 -5.98 -8.66 16.21
C GLY A 270 -6.03 -9.50 17.49
N VAL A 271 -5.13 -10.48 17.60
CA VAL A 271 -5.04 -11.37 18.77
C VAL A 271 -4.47 -10.64 19.98
N VAL A 272 -3.43 -9.82 19.77
CA VAL A 272 -2.75 -9.07 20.85
C VAL A 272 -3.69 -8.00 21.40
N MET A 273 -4.36 -7.23 20.53
CA MET A 273 -5.28 -6.15 20.96
C MET A 273 -6.60 -6.66 21.54
N ALA A 274 -6.95 -7.92 21.33
CA ALA A 274 -8.05 -8.56 22.07
C ALA A 274 -7.74 -8.79 23.56
N ARG A 275 -6.45 -8.76 23.95
CA ARG A 275 -5.99 -9.04 25.32
C ARG A 275 -5.34 -7.84 26.01
N PHE A 276 -4.81 -6.91 25.26
CA PHE A 276 -4.07 -5.76 25.77
C PHE A 276 -4.64 -4.45 25.19
N ASP A 277 -4.56 -3.37 25.97
CA ASP A 277 -4.94 -2.06 25.52
C ASP A 277 -4.08 -1.60 24.32
N TRP A 278 -4.69 -0.92 23.39
CA TRP A 278 -4.03 -0.45 22.16
C TRP A 278 -2.82 0.47 22.43
N TYR A 279 -2.88 1.33 23.45
CA TYR A 279 -1.84 2.33 23.70
C TYR A 279 -0.48 1.74 24.10
N PRO A 280 -0.36 0.84 25.11
CA PRO A 280 0.91 0.20 25.42
C PRO A 280 1.42 -0.68 24.26
N VAL A 281 0.53 -1.37 23.55
CA VAL A 281 0.91 -2.18 22.39
C VAL A 281 1.56 -1.33 21.32
N LEU A 282 0.96 -0.18 20.95
CA LEU A 282 1.51 0.70 19.93
C LEU A 282 2.85 1.32 20.36
N ASN A 283 2.99 1.72 21.62
CA ASN A 283 4.27 2.23 22.13
C ASN A 283 5.38 1.18 22.02
N VAL A 284 5.11 -0.07 22.40
CA VAL A 284 6.06 -1.18 22.24
C VAL A 284 6.41 -1.40 20.77
N CYS A 285 5.42 -1.39 19.89
CA CYS A 285 5.63 -1.52 18.44
C CYS A 285 6.54 -0.42 17.88
N ILE A 286 6.27 0.85 18.20
CA ILE A 286 7.07 1.98 17.71
C ILE A 286 8.50 1.91 18.24
N LEU A 287 8.68 1.60 19.52
CA LEU A 287 10.01 1.45 20.11
C LEU A 287 10.77 0.27 19.50
N ALA A 288 10.09 -0.85 19.22
CA ALA A 288 10.68 -2.00 18.53
C ALA A 288 11.12 -1.66 17.10
N VAL A 289 10.30 -0.91 16.34
CA VAL A 289 10.69 -0.40 15.00
C VAL A 289 11.95 0.46 15.11
N GLY A 290 11.98 1.42 16.04
CA GLY A 290 13.15 2.28 16.25
C GLY A 290 14.39 1.48 16.63
N ALA A 291 14.26 0.50 17.53
CA ALA A 291 15.35 -0.39 17.93
C ALA A 291 15.86 -1.22 16.73
N LEU A 292 14.99 -1.79 15.92
CA LEU A 292 15.38 -2.53 14.72
C LEU A 292 16.12 -1.66 13.71
N VAL A 293 15.68 -0.40 13.50
CA VAL A 293 16.42 0.56 12.65
C VAL A 293 17.83 0.78 13.19
N LEU A 294 17.95 1.08 14.50
CA LEU A 294 19.24 1.36 15.14
C LEU A 294 20.19 0.15 15.20
N ILE A 295 19.65 -1.07 15.22
CA ILE A 295 20.45 -2.30 15.26
C ILE A 295 20.84 -2.74 13.85
N SER A 296 19.91 -2.70 12.89
CA SER A 296 20.13 -3.30 11.58
C SER A 296 20.93 -2.41 10.62
N LEU A 297 20.80 -1.07 10.71
CA LEU A 297 21.55 -0.19 9.82
C LEU A 297 23.06 -0.21 10.02
N PRO A 298 23.63 -0.24 11.26
CA PRO A 298 25.06 -0.44 11.42
C PRO A 298 25.55 -1.80 10.88
N MET A 299 24.68 -2.83 10.86
CA MET A 299 25.02 -4.14 10.26
C MET A 299 25.08 -4.10 8.73
N ALA A 300 24.59 -3.02 8.11
CA ALA A 300 24.65 -2.77 6.67
C ALA A 300 25.93 -2.02 6.26
N GLU A 301 26.78 -1.61 7.22
CA GLU A 301 28.03 -0.91 6.95
C GLU A 301 29.13 -1.89 6.56
N ASN A 302 30.03 -1.45 5.65
CA ASN A 302 31.22 -2.19 5.22
C ASN A 302 30.95 -3.59 4.61
N ILE A 303 29.81 -3.74 3.93
CA ILE A 303 29.52 -4.97 3.20
C ILE A 303 30.40 -5.03 1.95
N MET A 304 31.14 -6.14 1.79
CA MET A 304 31.92 -6.38 0.58
C MET A 304 31.02 -6.92 -0.53
N HIS A 305 31.20 -6.38 -1.74
CA HIS A 305 30.50 -6.87 -2.91
C HIS A 305 30.90 -8.33 -3.20
N ASN A 306 29.92 -9.22 -3.21
CA ASN A 306 30.08 -10.61 -3.59
C ASN A 306 29.11 -10.92 -4.75
N PRO A 307 29.60 -11.06 -6.00
CA PRO A 307 28.73 -11.30 -7.16
C PRO A 307 28.02 -12.66 -7.12
N ASN A 308 28.52 -13.60 -6.31
CA ASN A 308 27.98 -14.94 -6.16
C ASN A 308 27.27 -15.12 -4.80
N VAL A 309 26.78 -14.05 -4.21
CA VAL A 309 26.09 -14.11 -2.91
C VAL A 309 24.85 -15.02 -3.01
N THR A 310 24.70 -15.89 -2.03
CA THR A 310 23.53 -16.77 -1.89
C THR A 310 22.74 -16.38 -0.64
N TRP A 311 21.56 -16.97 -0.47
CA TRP A 311 20.77 -16.74 0.73
C TRP A 311 21.49 -17.14 2.03
N THR A 312 22.42 -18.08 1.99
CA THR A 312 23.21 -18.48 3.17
C THR A 312 24.30 -17.48 3.52
N ASP A 313 24.78 -16.71 2.56
CA ASP A 313 25.89 -15.78 2.70
C ASP A 313 25.44 -14.31 2.72
N ALA A 314 24.13 -14.08 2.58
CA ALA A 314 23.56 -12.74 2.58
C ALA A 314 23.79 -12.04 3.92
N PRO A 315 24.04 -10.70 3.90
CA PRO A 315 24.21 -9.93 5.13
C PRO A 315 23.01 -10.10 6.06
N ALA A 316 23.26 -10.23 7.36
CA ALA A 316 22.20 -10.40 8.36
C ALA A 316 21.18 -9.26 8.34
N ALA A 317 21.59 -8.05 7.94
CA ALA A 317 20.68 -6.91 7.76
C ALA A 317 19.56 -7.19 6.75
N ALA A 318 19.78 -8.04 5.74
CA ALA A 318 18.77 -8.43 4.75
C ALA A 318 17.58 -9.20 5.38
N TYR A 319 17.80 -9.83 6.51
CA TYR A 319 16.77 -10.58 7.25
C TYR A 319 16.21 -9.79 8.42
N ILE A 320 17.06 -9.05 9.13
CA ILE A 320 16.68 -8.35 10.38
C ILE A 320 15.91 -7.07 10.07
N PHE A 321 16.38 -6.27 9.10
CA PHE A 321 15.74 -5.02 8.76
C PHE A 321 14.26 -5.18 8.32
N PRO A 322 13.89 -6.16 7.47
CA PRO A 322 12.50 -6.37 7.09
C PRO A 322 11.56 -6.76 8.24
N LEU A 323 12.08 -7.22 9.39
CA LEU A 323 11.26 -7.50 10.59
C LEU A 323 10.58 -6.24 11.15
N ILE A 324 11.02 -5.06 10.76
CA ILE A 324 10.35 -3.78 11.02
C ILE A 324 8.87 -3.87 10.64
N GLY A 325 8.54 -4.55 9.53
CA GLY A 325 7.17 -4.75 9.07
C GLY A 325 6.27 -5.40 10.12
N LEU A 326 6.78 -6.34 10.92
CA LEU A 326 6.01 -7.02 11.96
C LEU A 326 5.46 -6.05 13.01
N PHE A 327 6.28 -5.09 13.42
CA PHE A 327 5.92 -4.12 14.45
C PHE A 327 5.27 -2.85 13.88
N LEU A 328 5.54 -2.54 12.61
CA LEU A 328 4.91 -1.41 11.94
C LEU A 328 3.43 -1.71 11.62
N ALA A 329 3.13 -2.93 11.20
CA ALA A 329 1.82 -3.35 10.72
C ALA A 329 0.63 -3.12 11.69
N PRO A 330 0.75 -3.29 13.03
CA PRO A 330 -0.34 -3.05 13.97
C PRO A 330 -0.74 -1.59 14.13
N ILE A 331 0.18 -0.65 13.84
CA ILE A 331 0.02 0.78 14.22
C ILE A 331 -1.18 1.40 13.52
N TYR A 332 -1.27 1.27 12.20
CA TYR A 332 -2.30 1.91 11.40
C TYR A 332 -3.73 1.41 11.67
N PRO A 333 -4.00 0.09 11.68
CA PRO A 333 -5.33 -0.41 12.01
C PRO A 333 -5.78 -0.02 13.42
N ALA A 334 -4.85 0.00 14.37
CA ALA A 334 -5.17 0.35 15.75
C ALA A 334 -5.53 1.83 15.91
N ILE A 335 -4.77 2.74 15.29
CA ILE A 335 -5.08 4.18 15.30
C ILE A 335 -6.44 4.42 14.64
N ASN A 336 -6.70 3.79 13.47
CA ASN A 336 -7.97 3.89 12.76
C ASN A 336 -9.14 3.39 13.61
N SER A 337 -8.98 2.23 14.25
CA SER A 337 -10.00 1.66 15.13
C SER A 337 -10.28 2.55 16.34
N ALA A 338 -9.24 3.10 16.96
CA ALA A 338 -9.37 3.96 18.14
C ALA A 338 -10.10 5.26 17.80
N VAL A 339 -9.81 5.91 16.67
CA VAL A 339 -10.49 7.14 16.27
C VAL A 339 -11.95 6.88 15.88
N LEU A 340 -12.22 5.84 15.09
CA LEU A 340 -13.57 5.53 14.66
C LEU A 340 -14.46 5.15 15.86
N SER A 341 -13.90 4.46 16.87
CA SER A 341 -14.63 4.14 18.10
C SER A 341 -14.94 5.36 18.96
N ALA A 342 -14.16 6.44 18.84
CA ALA A 342 -14.36 7.68 19.59
C ALA A 342 -15.28 8.69 18.86
N LEU A 343 -15.71 8.38 17.64
CA LEU A 343 -16.57 9.24 16.82
C LEU A 343 -17.99 8.65 16.68
N PRO A 344 -19.02 9.51 16.58
CA PRO A 344 -20.36 9.07 16.20
C PRO A 344 -20.36 8.38 14.84
N LYS A 345 -21.24 7.39 14.65
CA LYS A 345 -21.29 6.58 13.43
C LYS A 345 -21.50 7.39 12.15
N TYR A 346 -22.25 8.50 12.22
CA TYR A 346 -22.49 9.36 11.05
C TYR A 346 -21.24 10.09 10.55
N GLN A 347 -20.16 10.17 11.36
CA GLN A 347 -18.88 10.78 11.00
C GLN A 347 -17.84 9.74 10.49
N HIS A 348 -18.19 8.45 10.49
CA HIS A 348 -17.24 7.42 10.08
C HIS A 348 -16.89 7.48 8.59
N SER A 349 -17.84 7.87 7.74
CA SER A 349 -17.63 8.01 6.29
C SER A 349 -16.61 9.10 5.99
N GLU A 350 -16.84 10.29 6.54
CA GLU A 350 -15.98 11.46 6.38
C GLU A 350 -14.57 11.21 6.93
N MET A 351 -14.48 10.57 8.09
CA MET A 351 -13.19 10.18 8.67
C MET A 351 -12.45 9.18 7.80
N THR A 352 -13.15 8.20 7.21
CA THR A 352 -12.54 7.24 6.28
C THR A 352 -12.00 7.94 5.02
N GLY A 353 -12.71 8.93 4.51
CA GLY A 353 -12.22 9.78 3.41
C GLY A 353 -10.91 10.49 3.77
N LEU A 354 -10.83 11.08 4.96
CA LEU A 354 -9.60 11.70 5.47
C LEU A 354 -8.45 10.70 5.59
N ILE A 355 -8.72 9.49 6.09
CA ILE A 355 -7.74 8.40 6.17
C ILE A 355 -7.11 8.16 4.79
N VAL A 356 -7.92 8.02 3.75
CA VAL A 356 -7.43 7.72 2.39
C VAL A 356 -6.57 8.86 1.85
N ILE A 357 -7.04 10.12 1.99
CA ILE A 357 -6.31 11.29 1.48
C ILE A 357 -4.97 11.46 2.17
N PHE A 358 -4.94 11.44 3.50
CA PHE A 358 -3.70 11.69 4.25
C PHE A 358 -2.74 10.50 4.19
N SER A 359 -3.24 9.28 4.02
CA SER A 359 -2.41 8.11 3.73
C SER A 359 -1.72 8.25 2.38
N ALA A 360 -2.44 8.67 1.33
CA ALA A 360 -1.86 8.88 0.01
C ALA A 360 -0.80 10.01 0.01
N LEU A 361 -1.10 11.12 0.71
CA LEU A 361 -0.13 12.21 0.90
C LEU A 361 1.09 11.72 1.69
N GLY A 362 0.89 10.93 2.74
CA GLY A 362 1.97 10.33 3.53
C GLY A 362 2.87 9.44 2.69
N GLY A 363 2.28 8.52 1.91
CA GLY A 363 3.02 7.60 1.04
C GLY A 363 3.84 8.33 -0.03
N THR A 364 3.19 9.26 -0.74
CA THR A 364 3.85 10.10 -1.74
C THR A 364 5.02 10.90 -1.12
N THR A 365 4.77 11.58 -0.01
CA THR A 365 5.78 12.40 0.67
C THR A 365 6.91 11.54 1.21
N GLY A 366 6.59 10.37 1.78
CA GLY A 366 7.56 9.41 2.31
C GLY A 366 8.51 8.91 1.23
N SER A 367 7.98 8.50 0.08
CA SER A 367 8.80 8.06 -1.06
C SER A 367 9.69 9.18 -1.59
N ILE A 368 9.15 10.40 -1.75
CA ILE A 368 9.90 11.55 -2.27
C ILE A 368 11.03 11.95 -1.31
N ILE A 369 10.73 12.06 -0.01
CA ILE A 369 11.76 12.41 0.99
C ILE A 369 12.85 11.34 1.03
N THR A 370 12.45 10.06 1.14
CA THR A 370 13.40 8.95 1.21
C THR A 370 14.26 8.90 -0.04
N GLY A 371 13.70 9.03 -1.24
CA GLY A 371 14.47 9.02 -2.49
C GLY A 371 15.46 10.19 -2.63
N ASN A 372 15.05 11.39 -2.24
CA ASN A 372 15.96 12.54 -2.26
C ASN A 372 17.11 12.39 -1.25
N VAL A 373 16.83 11.94 -0.04
CA VAL A 373 17.85 11.70 0.98
C VAL A 373 18.74 10.52 0.58
N PHE A 374 18.17 9.47 -0.01
CA PHE A 374 18.91 8.33 -0.52
C PHE A 374 19.95 8.76 -1.57
N GLY A 375 19.54 9.57 -2.55
CA GLY A 375 20.42 10.07 -3.60
C GLY A 375 21.48 11.06 -3.12
N SER A 376 21.18 11.86 -2.07
CA SER A 376 22.07 12.92 -1.59
C SER A 376 23.01 12.46 -0.47
N PHE A 377 22.56 11.56 0.41
CA PHE A 377 23.23 11.19 1.67
C PHE A 377 23.39 9.68 1.85
N GLY A 378 22.94 8.88 0.86
CA GLY A 378 23.00 7.41 0.90
C GLY A 378 21.82 6.74 1.59
N GLY A 379 21.65 5.44 1.29
CA GLY A 379 20.48 4.68 1.71
C GLY A 379 20.36 4.48 3.22
N SER A 380 21.47 4.27 3.92
CA SER A 380 21.47 4.15 5.39
C SER A 380 20.96 5.43 6.05
N THR A 381 21.40 6.61 5.59
CA THR A 381 20.93 7.91 6.09
C THR A 381 19.43 8.09 5.83
N ALA A 382 18.97 7.72 4.63
CA ALA A 382 17.55 7.81 4.28
C ALA A 382 16.67 6.96 5.22
N PHE A 383 17.13 5.78 5.63
CA PHE A 383 16.39 4.93 6.53
C PHE A 383 16.50 5.35 8.00
N TYR A 384 17.65 5.90 8.43
CA TYR A 384 17.76 6.54 9.75
C TYR A 384 16.77 7.72 9.89
N LEU A 385 16.47 8.43 8.82
CA LEU A 385 15.51 9.54 8.84
C LEU A 385 14.11 9.09 9.30
N SER A 386 13.74 7.81 9.13
CA SER A 386 12.47 7.26 9.61
C SER A 386 12.28 7.37 11.13
N LEU A 387 13.37 7.52 11.90
CA LEU A 387 13.32 7.75 13.35
C LEU A 387 12.65 9.08 13.72
N VAL A 388 12.72 10.09 12.86
CA VAL A 388 12.07 11.40 13.09
C VAL A 388 10.55 11.25 13.10
N PRO A 389 9.88 10.78 12.02
CA PRO A 389 8.44 10.58 12.06
C PRO A 389 8.00 9.51 13.09
N LEU A 390 8.82 8.48 13.39
CA LEU A 390 8.53 7.54 14.48
C LEU A 390 8.43 8.26 15.84
N THR A 391 9.37 9.15 16.13
CA THR A 391 9.33 9.96 17.35
C THR A 391 8.11 10.87 17.37
N CYS A 392 7.78 11.48 16.24
CA CYS A 392 6.57 12.31 16.13
C CYS A 392 5.27 11.51 16.36
N ILE A 393 5.19 10.25 15.86
CA ILE A 393 4.04 9.37 16.14
C ILE A 393 3.97 9.03 17.62
N LEU A 394 5.09 8.75 18.27
CA LEU A 394 5.13 8.44 19.70
C LEU A 394 4.56 9.60 20.53
N ILE A 395 4.94 10.83 20.18
CA ILE A 395 4.41 12.05 20.81
C ILE A 395 2.92 12.21 20.48
N ALA A 396 2.53 12.03 19.22
CA ALA A 396 1.13 12.14 18.80
C ALA A 396 0.23 11.13 19.50
N LEU A 397 0.68 9.89 19.74
CA LEU A 397 -0.07 8.87 20.48
C LEU A 397 -0.35 9.29 21.93
N PHE A 398 0.57 9.99 22.56
CA PHE A 398 0.34 10.53 23.92
C PHE A 398 -0.84 11.50 23.93
N PHE A 399 -0.87 12.46 23.01
CA PHE A 399 -1.98 13.40 22.88
C PHE A 399 -3.26 12.72 22.43
N PHE A 400 -3.17 11.75 21.52
CA PHE A 400 -4.30 10.98 21.02
C PHE A 400 -5.00 10.20 22.16
N LYS A 401 -4.24 9.52 23.03
CA LYS A 401 -4.79 8.86 24.21
C LYS A 401 -5.54 9.85 25.12
N ARG A 402 -4.98 11.04 25.33
CA ARG A 402 -5.59 12.07 26.16
C ARG A 402 -6.93 12.55 25.61
N GLU A 403 -7.02 12.74 24.30
CA GLU A 403 -8.26 13.20 23.64
C GLU A 403 -9.32 12.08 23.53
N THR A 404 -8.91 10.83 23.30
CA THR A 404 -9.87 9.70 23.28
C THR A 404 -10.52 9.49 24.65
N VAL A 405 -9.75 9.60 25.75
CA VAL A 405 -10.29 9.50 27.12
C VAL A 405 -11.26 10.63 27.42
N LYS A 406 -10.96 11.87 27.01
CA LYS A 406 -11.87 13.01 27.20
C LYS A 406 -13.19 12.83 26.46
N ASN A 407 -13.15 12.41 25.20
CA ASN A 407 -14.35 12.22 24.39
C ASN A 407 -15.23 11.08 24.90
N GLN A 408 -14.65 10.02 25.48
CA GLN A 408 -15.40 8.95 26.12
C GLN A 408 -16.06 9.35 27.44
N ALA A 409 -15.53 10.37 28.12
CA ALA A 409 -16.10 10.90 29.38
C ALA A 409 -17.22 11.92 29.15
N THR A 410 -17.34 12.47 27.94
CA THR A 410 -18.33 13.50 27.57
C THR A 410 -19.50 12.99 26.72
N GLY A 411 -19.46 11.74 26.27
CA GLY A 411 -20.52 11.03 25.51
C GLY A 411 -21.17 9.94 26.34
#